data_652c2824df689633226312b1b500ff77
#
_entry.id   652c2824df689633226312b1b500ff77
#
_cell.length_a   1.000
_cell.length_b   1.000
_cell.length_c   1.000
_cell.angle_alpha   90.00
_cell.angle_beta   90.00
_cell.angle_gamma   90.00
#
_symmetry.space_group_name_H-M   'P 1'
#
loop_
_entity.id
_entity.type
_entity.pdbx_description
1 polymer ?
#
loop_
_entity_poly.entity_id
_entity_poly.type
_entity_poly.pdbx_seq_one_letter_code
_entity_poly.pdbx_strand_id
1 'polypeptide(L)'
;MKTVLVTGSEGFIGGYIVKNLLDKGYKVIGIDNLTKYGEIIRNHSDNNNYEFHNTDVKNQEKLKDLMVQCDYLIAGAAMIGGISYFHEFEYDLISENEKIISTTTDVAIDCYLNHNLKRAIFLSSSMVFESSDIFPTKEDDLFNIPPPISSYGFQKLAVEYFARSAFSQYGLEYSIARPFNCVGIGEVKTKTEKKLSESSSKLALSHVVPDLILKTLEADDSIEILGNGNQIRHYTYGEDLAEGIGLLLEHPNAKNEDFNLSTSQSTTVLELAEII
;
A
#
# COMPACT_ATOMS: atom_id res chain seq x y z
N MET A 1 -2.48 26.61 1.05
CA MET A 1 -1.79 25.34 0.71
C MET A 1 -2.69 24.23 1.25
N LYS A 2 -2.98 23.19 0.47
CA LYS A 2 -3.79 22.04 0.92
C LYS A 2 -2.95 21.08 1.73
N THR A 3 -3.55 20.45 2.74
CA THR A 3 -2.89 19.53 3.65
C THR A 3 -3.40 18.11 3.43
N VAL A 4 -2.47 17.16 3.31
CA VAL A 4 -2.77 15.73 3.13
C VAL A 4 -2.24 14.94 4.32
N LEU A 5 -3.09 14.13 4.95
CA LEU A 5 -2.66 13.14 5.91
C LEU A 5 -2.31 11.84 5.18
N VAL A 6 -1.13 11.30 5.44
CA VAL A 6 -0.69 10.01 4.89
C VAL A 6 -0.42 9.04 6.04
N THR A 7 -1.21 7.98 6.16
CA THR A 7 -0.94 6.91 7.12
C THR A 7 -0.03 5.86 6.46
N GLY A 8 0.95 5.32 7.22
CA GLY A 8 1.99 4.45 6.66
C GLY A 8 3.05 5.24 5.86
N SER A 9 3.30 6.49 6.23
CA SER A 9 4.15 7.44 5.51
C SER A 9 5.61 7.02 5.40
N GLU A 10 6.12 6.28 6.38
CA GLU A 10 7.50 5.75 6.39
C GLU A 10 7.60 4.34 5.78
N GLY A 11 6.49 3.80 5.27
CA GLY A 11 6.47 2.58 4.47
C GLY A 11 7.11 2.77 3.09
N PHE A 12 7.30 1.68 2.34
CA PHE A 12 7.88 1.70 1.00
C PHE A 12 7.07 2.57 0.04
N ILE A 13 5.79 2.26 -0.19
CA ILE A 13 4.89 3.05 -1.05
C ILE A 13 4.61 4.43 -0.42
N GLY A 14 4.43 4.49 0.90
CA GLY A 14 4.18 5.74 1.64
C GLY A 14 5.27 6.79 1.40
N GLY A 15 6.53 6.39 1.39
CA GLY A 15 7.64 7.30 1.13
C GLY A 15 7.61 7.93 -0.28
N TYR A 16 7.22 7.17 -1.30
CA TYR A 16 7.03 7.71 -2.66
C TYR A 16 5.84 8.67 -2.73
N ILE A 17 4.74 8.33 -2.05
CA ILE A 17 3.54 9.20 -1.98
C ILE A 17 3.89 10.52 -1.30
N VAL A 18 4.54 10.49 -0.14
CA VAL A 18 4.94 11.71 0.59
C VAL A 18 5.82 12.60 -0.30
N LYS A 19 6.85 12.02 -0.93
CA LYS A 19 7.73 12.74 -1.86
C LYS A 19 6.94 13.42 -2.98
N ASN A 20 6.08 12.67 -3.67
CA ASN A 20 5.27 13.18 -4.78
C ASN A 20 4.35 14.35 -4.35
N LEU A 21 3.70 14.23 -3.19
CA LEU A 21 2.83 15.28 -2.66
C LEU A 21 3.59 16.56 -2.31
N LEU A 22 4.77 16.43 -1.71
CA LEU A 22 5.64 17.57 -1.39
C LEU A 22 6.13 18.26 -2.67
N ASP A 23 6.54 17.49 -3.68
CA ASP A 23 6.96 18.01 -4.98
C ASP A 23 5.81 18.77 -5.70
N LYS A 24 4.56 18.36 -5.45
CA LYS A 24 3.35 19.05 -5.94
C LYS A 24 2.89 20.23 -5.08
N GLY A 25 3.62 20.55 -4.00
CA GLY A 25 3.36 21.72 -3.17
C GLY A 25 2.26 21.53 -2.11
N TYR A 26 1.95 20.30 -1.73
CA TYR A 26 1.09 20.04 -0.56
C TYR A 26 1.87 20.17 0.74
N LYS A 27 1.18 20.50 1.84
CA LYS A 27 1.65 20.18 3.18
C LYS A 27 1.28 18.73 3.46
N VAL A 28 2.21 17.93 3.98
CA VAL A 28 1.98 16.52 4.29
C VAL A 28 2.16 16.27 5.78
N ILE A 29 1.17 15.65 6.40
CA ILE A 29 1.25 15.10 7.75
C ILE A 29 1.38 13.59 7.61
N GLY A 30 2.54 13.05 8.00
CA GLY A 30 2.84 11.63 7.96
C GLY A 30 2.60 10.96 9.30
N ILE A 31 1.96 9.81 9.29
CA ILE A 31 1.79 8.93 10.46
C ILE A 31 2.36 7.56 10.15
N ASP A 32 3.24 7.07 11.02
CA ASP A 32 3.75 5.70 10.99
C ASP A 32 4.18 5.28 12.39
N ASN A 33 4.05 4.01 12.74
CA ASN A 33 4.53 3.48 14.03
C ASN A 33 5.92 2.84 13.93
N LEU A 34 6.55 2.92 12.75
CA LEU A 34 7.90 2.43 12.44
C LEU A 34 8.11 0.92 12.72
N THR A 35 7.03 0.15 12.83
CA THR A 35 7.10 -1.28 13.17
C THR A 35 7.77 -2.07 12.06
N LYS A 36 7.50 -1.74 10.78
CA LYS A 36 7.97 -2.52 9.64
C LYS A 36 9.47 -2.36 9.39
N TYR A 37 9.93 -1.14 9.19
CA TYR A 37 11.31 -0.86 8.78
C TYR A 37 12.16 -0.23 9.89
N GLY A 38 11.54 0.32 10.94
CA GLY A 38 12.20 1.15 11.95
C GLY A 38 12.38 2.58 11.44
N GLU A 39 13.28 3.32 12.07
CA GLU A 39 13.64 4.66 11.64
C GLU A 39 14.46 4.60 10.36
N ILE A 40 13.99 5.28 9.33
CA ILE A 40 14.66 5.43 8.04
C ILE A 40 14.72 6.93 7.72
N ILE A 41 15.92 7.43 7.41
CA ILE A 41 16.07 8.80 6.91
C ILE A 41 15.70 8.79 5.43
N ARG A 42 14.67 9.55 5.08
CA ARG A 42 14.23 9.74 3.71
C ARG A 42 14.64 11.09 3.18
N ASN A 43 14.78 11.23 1.85
CA ASN A 43 15.20 12.47 1.22
C ASN A 43 14.26 13.67 1.51
N HIS A 44 13.04 13.42 1.93
CA HIS A 44 12.06 14.43 2.28
C HIS A 44 11.92 14.71 3.78
N SER A 45 12.68 14.02 4.64
CA SER A 45 12.53 14.15 6.11
C SER A 45 12.76 15.58 6.61
N ASP A 46 13.63 16.33 5.97
CA ASP A 46 13.96 17.72 6.33
C ASP A 46 13.10 18.76 5.56
N ASN A 47 12.07 18.33 4.82
CA ASN A 47 11.22 19.26 4.08
C ASN A 47 10.30 20.04 5.02
N ASN A 48 10.34 21.38 4.95
CA ASN A 48 9.54 22.26 5.82
C ASN A 48 8.00 22.05 5.71
N ASN A 49 7.53 21.41 4.64
CA ASN A 49 6.13 21.10 4.44
C ASN A 49 5.78 19.67 4.86
N TYR A 50 6.73 18.90 5.43
CA TYR A 50 6.53 17.57 5.97
C TYR A 50 6.55 17.60 7.49
N GLU A 51 5.50 17.06 8.11
CA GLU A 51 5.37 16.90 9.56
C GLU A 51 5.14 15.44 9.88
N PHE A 52 6.13 14.79 10.52
CA PHE A 52 6.04 13.36 10.84
C PHE A 52 5.62 13.12 12.29
N HIS A 53 4.72 12.16 12.48
CA HIS A 53 4.28 11.71 13.79
C HIS A 53 4.49 10.20 13.94
N ASN A 54 5.40 9.81 14.84
CA ASN A 54 5.58 8.43 15.25
C ASN A 54 4.44 8.02 16.18
N THR A 55 3.37 7.46 15.61
CA THR A 55 2.20 7.00 16.37
C THR A 55 1.47 5.90 15.60
N ASP A 56 0.75 5.07 16.34
CA ASP A 56 -0.13 4.05 15.74
C ASP A 56 -1.46 4.68 15.32
N VAL A 57 -1.91 4.40 14.10
CA VAL A 57 -3.20 4.88 13.58
C VAL A 57 -4.40 4.37 14.38
N LYS A 58 -4.24 3.30 15.16
CA LYS A 58 -5.26 2.80 16.08
C LYS A 58 -5.46 3.71 17.32
N ASN A 59 -4.55 4.67 17.54
CA ASN A 59 -4.78 5.75 18.50
C ASN A 59 -5.73 6.77 17.91
N GLN A 60 -7.03 6.53 18.07
CA GLN A 60 -8.11 7.30 17.47
C GLN A 60 -8.06 8.79 17.82
N GLU A 61 -7.76 9.14 19.08
CA GLU A 61 -7.67 10.54 19.54
C GLU A 61 -6.54 11.26 18.80
N LYS A 62 -5.34 10.68 18.78
CA LYS A 62 -4.19 11.27 18.12
C LYS A 62 -4.40 11.37 16.60
N LEU A 63 -4.99 10.35 15.98
CA LEU A 63 -5.32 10.37 14.56
C LEU A 63 -6.31 11.50 14.24
N LYS A 64 -7.34 11.69 15.06
CA LYS A 64 -8.32 12.76 14.91
C LYS A 64 -7.67 14.14 15.03
N ASP A 65 -6.86 14.37 16.07
CA ASP A 65 -6.17 15.65 16.30
C ASP A 65 -5.34 16.08 15.07
N LEU A 66 -4.76 15.12 14.36
CA LEU A 66 -3.97 15.38 13.16
C LEU A 66 -4.85 15.55 11.92
N MET A 67 -5.93 14.78 11.79
CA MET A 67 -6.78 14.77 10.59
C MET A 67 -7.69 15.98 10.51
N VAL A 68 -8.10 16.60 11.62
CA VAL A 68 -9.02 17.75 11.64
C VAL A 68 -8.53 18.97 10.84
N GLN A 69 -7.23 19.07 10.62
CA GLN A 69 -6.61 20.16 9.84
C GLN A 69 -6.35 19.78 8.37
N CYS A 70 -6.74 18.58 7.93
CA CYS A 70 -6.40 18.06 6.62
C CYS A 70 -7.55 18.23 5.62
N ASP A 71 -7.18 18.49 4.36
CA ASP A 71 -8.11 18.50 3.23
C ASP A 71 -8.33 17.08 2.67
N TYR A 72 -7.31 16.21 2.73
CA TYR A 72 -7.31 14.88 2.15
C TYR A 72 -6.67 13.86 3.08
N LEU A 73 -7.10 12.61 2.94
CA LEU A 73 -6.51 11.45 3.59
C LEU A 73 -5.98 10.47 2.52
N ILE A 74 -4.79 9.92 2.74
CA ILE A 74 -4.33 8.69 2.07
C ILE A 74 -4.19 7.60 3.14
N ALA A 75 -5.11 6.65 3.13
CA ALA A 75 -5.16 5.52 4.06
C ALA A 75 -4.25 4.40 3.54
N GLY A 76 -2.94 4.49 3.85
CA GLY A 76 -1.92 3.56 3.37
C GLY A 76 -1.32 2.67 4.46
N ALA A 77 -1.60 2.93 5.74
CA ALA A 77 -1.11 2.10 6.83
C ALA A 77 -1.71 0.68 6.76
N ALA A 78 -0.86 -0.32 6.83
CA ALA A 78 -1.26 -1.72 6.92
C ALA A 78 -0.10 -2.56 7.49
N MET A 79 -0.44 -3.61 8.23
CA MET A 79 0.48 -4.68 8.53
C MET A 79 0.64 -5.54 7.28
N ILE A 80 1.85 -5.57 6.72
CA ILE A 80 2.13 -6.23 5.45
C ILE A 80 3.55 -6.83 5.46
N GLY A 81 3.72 -7.97 4.82
CA GLY A 81 5.00 -8.66 4.61
C GLY A 81 5.06 -9.35 3.25
N GLY A 82 6.03 -10.24 3.03
CA GLY A 82 6.10 -11.11 1.85
C GLY A 82 5.12 -12.29 1.95
N ILE A 83 5.07 -13.12 0.89
CA ILE A 83 4.14 -14.26 0.78
C ILE A 83 4.24 -15.20 1.99
N SER A 84 5.44 -15.51 2.46
CA SER A 84 5.64 -16.38 3.63
C SER A 84 5.06 -15.79 4.91
N TYR A 85 5.15 -14.48 5.07
CA TYR A 85 4.56 -13.77 6.20
C TYR A 85 3.03 -13.89 6.23
N PHE A 86 2.39 -13.83 5.05
CA PHE A 86 0.95 -13.98 4.93
C PHE A 86 0.43 -15.35 5.37
N HIS A 87 1.21 -16.41 5.16
CA HIS A 87 0.84 -17.76 5.55
C HIS A 87 1.12 -18.07 7.03
N GLU A 88 2.12 -17.44 7.62
CA GLU A 88 2.51 -17.70 9.00
C GLU A 88 1.67 -16.90 10.00
N PHE A 89 1.25 -15.68 9.65
CA PHE A 89 0.57 -14.74 10.53
C PHE A 89 -0.83 -14.32 10.01
N GLU A 90 -1.58 -15.25 9.43
CA GLU A 90 -2.88 -14.98 8.80
C GLU A 90 -3.87 -14.27 9.72
N TYR A 91 -4.02 -14.75 10.96
CA TYR A 91 -4.94 -14.17 11.92
C TYR A 91 -4.48 -12.78 12.38
N ASP A 92 -3.21 -12.62 12.72
CA ASP A 92 -2.67 -11.36 13.19
C ASP A 92 -2.77 -10.28 12.10
N LEU A 93 -2.50 -10.67 10.85
CA LEU A 93 -2.61 -9.79 9.70
C LEU A 93 -4.04 -9.26 9.53
N ILE A 94 -5.03 -10.15 9.52
CA ILE A 94 -6.43 -9.76 9.36
C ILE A 94 -6.88 -8.91 10.56
N SER A 95 -6.62 -9.36 11.79
CA SER A 95 -7.04 -8.70 13.02
C SER A 95 -6.47 -7.29 13.15
N GLU A 96 -5.18 -7.10 12.84
CA GLU A 96 -4.55 -5.78 12.92
C GLU A 96 -5.03 -4.85 11.81
N ASN A 97 -5.13 -5.34 10.58
CA ASN A 97 -5.54 -4.52 9.45
C ASN A 97 -7.01 -4.09 9.54
N GLU A 98 -7.91 -4.94 10.07
CA GLU A 98 -9.29 -4.55 10.31
C GLU A 98 -9.41 -3.44 11.38
N LYS A 99 -8.61 -3.47 12.43
CA LYS A 99 -8.55 -2.38 13.42
C LYS A 99 -8.01 -1.09 12.81
N ILE A 100 -6.95 -1.19 12.01
CA ILE A 100 -6.33 -0.05 11.32
C ILE A 100 -7.36 0.63 10.41
N ILE A 101 -8.01 -0.12 9.53
CA ILE A 101 -8.95 0.47 8.56
C ILE A 101 -10.23 0.98 9.22
N SER A 102 -10.77 0.24 10.19
CA SER A 102 -11.94 0.67 10.95
C SER A 102 -11.69 2.00 11.65
N THR A 103 -10.62 2.09 12.47
CA THR A 103 -10.27 3.33 13.17
C THR A 103 -10.03 4.49 12.21
N THR A 104 -9.30 4.23 11.11
CA THR A 104 -8.99 5.26 10.11
C THR A 104 -10.27 5.78 9.44
N THR A 105 -11.20 4.88 9.11
CA THR A 105 -12.45 5.24 8.45
C THR A 105 -13.40 5.98 9.39
N ASP A 106 -13.50 5.57 10.66
CA ASP A 106 -14.32 6.24 11.66
C ASP A 106 -13.88 7.70 11.86
N VAL A 107 -12.57 7.94 11.97
CA VAL A 107 -12.02 9.29 12.07
C VAL A 107 -12.22 10.08 10.78
N ALA A 108 -12.07 9.45 9.62
CA ALA A 108 -12.29 10.11 8.33
C ALA A 108 -13.76 10.55 8.16
N ILE A 109 -14.72 9.70 8.57
CA ILE A 109 -16.15 10.06 8.56
C ILE A 109 -16.40 11.28 9.45
N ASP A 110 -15.89 11.27 10.68
CA ASP A 110 -16.07 12.40 11.59
C ASP A 110 -15.45 13.69 11.03
N CYS A 111 -14.22 13.61 10.47
CA CYS A 111 -13.55 14.76 9.86
C CYS A 111 -14.25 15.25 8.58
N TYR A 112 -14.87 14.37 7.82
CA TYR A 112 -15.65 14.72 6.64
C TYR A 112 -16.94 15.45 7.02
N LEU A 113 -17.66 14.98 8.04
CA LEU A 113 -18.93 15.55 8.47
C LEU A 113 -18.78 16.86 9.26
N ASN A 114 -17.73 16.97 10.08
CA ASN A 114 -17.60 18.02 11.08
C ASN A 114 -16.41 18.96 10.87
N HIS A 115 -15.51 18.65 9.94
CA HIS A 115 -14.29 19.42 9.67
C HIS A 115 -14.06 19.65 8.17
N ASN A 116 -12.81 19.68 7.69
CA ASN A 116 -12.48 20.09 6.33
C ASN A 116 -12.08 18.95 5.39
N LEU A 117 -12.16 17.70 5.81
CA LEU A 117 -11.79 16.57 4.96
C LEU A 117 -12.70 16.51 3.72
N LYS A 118 -12.13 16.44 2.53
CA LYS A 118 -12.86 16.47 1.25
C LYS A 118 -12.95 15.09 0.61
N ARG A 119 -11.89 14.31 0.70
CA ARG A 119 -11.81 12.97 0.11
C ARG A 119 -10.79 12.11 0.83
N ALA A 120 -11.05 10.81 0.90
CA ALA A 120 -10.13 9.80 1.37
C ALA A 120 -9.70 8.87 0.21
N ILE A 121 -8.39 8.63 0.05
CA ILE A 121 -7.86 7.64 -0.87
C ILE A 121 -7.53 6.38 -0.06
N PHE A 122 -8.14 5.26 -0.43
CA PHE A 122 -7.92 3.98 0.24
C PHE A 122 -6.97 3.12 -0.60
N LEU A 123 -5.85 2.69 -0.02
CA LEU A 123 -4.90 1.80 -0.68
C LEU A 123 -5.34 0.35 -0.53
N SER A 124 -5.96 -0.17 -1.58
CA SER A 124 -6.27 -1.58 -1.78
C SER A 124 -5.06 -2.33 -2.37
N SER A 125 -5.27 -3.34 -3.18
CA SER A 125 -4.23 -4.13 -3.85
C SER A 125 -4.80 -4.88 -5.05
N SER A 126 -3.95 -5.25 -6.01
CA SER A 126 -4.29 -6.23 -7.05
C SER A 126 -4.72 -7.58 -6.50
N MET A 127 -4.40 -7.90 -5.24
CA MET A 127 -4.80 -9.16 -4.59
C MET A 127 -6.31 -9.29 -4.35
N VAL A 128 -7.11 -8.24 -4.54
CA VAL A 128 -8.57 -8.37 -4.59
C VAL A 128 -9.03 -9.19 -5.78
N PHE A 129 -8.18 -9.33 -6.81
CA PHE A 129 -8.41 -10.15 -8.00
C PHE A 129 -7.72 -11.53 -7.95
N GLU A 130 -7.27 -11.97 -6.78
CA GLU A 130 -6.50 -13.22 -6.61
C GLU A 130 -7.18 -14.44 -7.25
N SER A 131 -8.50 -14.50 -7.18
CA SER A 131 -9.31 -15.61 -7.71
C SER A 131 -9.83 -15.38 -9.12
N SER A 132 -9.31 -14.39 -9.86
CA SER A 132 -9.77 -14.08 -11.22
C SER A 132 -9.17 -15.01 -12.26
N ASP A 133 -10.01 -15.48 -13.17
CA ASP A 133 -9.62 -16.16 -14.42
C ASP A 133 -9.68 -15.21 -15.63
N ILE A 134 -9.98 -13.92 -15.40
CA ILE A 134 -10.14 -12.91 -16.45
C ILE A 134 -8.86 -12.05 -16.51
N PHE A 135 -8.22 -12.02 -17.68
CA PHE A 135 -6.99 -11.24 -17.92
C PHE A 135 -7.05 -10.52 -19.28
N PRO A 136 -6.71 -9.21 -19.37
CA PRO A 136 -6.44 -8.31 -18.24
C PRO A 136 -7.68 -8.02 -17.42
N THR A 137 -7.52 -7.94 -16.08
CA THR A 137 -8.61 -7.68 -15.14
C THR A 137 -8.92 -6.19 -15.09
N LYS A 138 -10.17 -5.82 -15.30
CA LYS A 138 -10.66 -4.45 -15.20
C LYS A 138 -11.22 -4.16 -13.81
N GLU A 139 -11.41 -2.88 -13.49
CA GLU A 139 -11.94 -2.46 -12.18
C GLU A 139 -13.30 -3.10 -11.88
N ASP A 140 -14.20 -3.10 -12.86
CA ASP A 140 -15.58 -3.63 -12.73
C ASP A 140 -15.65 -5.16 -12.64
N ASP A 141 -14.60 -5.88 -13.01
CA ASP A 141 -14.56 -7.34 -12.95
C ASP A 141 -14.61 -7.85 -11.50
N LEU A 142 -14.26 -7.00 -10.51
CA LEU A 142 -14.25 -7.36 -9.10
C LEU A 142 -15.58 -7.98 -8.62
N PHE A 143 -16.70 -7.51 -9.13
CA PHE A 143 -18.01 -7.98 -8.72
C PHE A 143 -18.45 -9.28 -9.40
N ASN A 144 -17.69 -9.75 -10.38
CA ASN A 144 -17.97 -10.94 -11.20
C ASN A 144 -17.02 -12.10 -10.92
N ILE A 145 -16.05 -11.94 -10.03
CA ILE A 145 -15.08 -12.97 -9.67
C ILE A 145 -15.33 -13.50 -8.26
N PRO A 146 -14.86 -14.72 -7.94
CA PRO A 146 -14.92 -15.22 -6.57
C PRO A 146 -14.10 -14.32 -5.62
N PRO A 147 -14.46 -14.26 -4.33
CA PRO A 147 -13.67 -13.50 -3.36
C PRO A 147 -12.24 -14.07 -3.24
N PRO A 148 -11.27 -13.25 -2.80
CA PRO A 148 -9.92 -13.71 -2.54
C PRO A 148 -9.88 -14.86 -1.54
N ILE A 149 -8.95 -15.80 -1.74
CA ILE A 149 -8.75 -16.96 -0.86
C ILE A 149 -7.81 -16.61 0.30
N SER A 150 -6.78 -15.77 0.04
CA SER A 150 -5.84 -15.37 1.07
C SER A 150 -6.42 -14.35 2.05
N SER A 151 -5.99 -14.42 3.30
CA SER A 151 -6.32 -13.44 4.34
C SER A 151 -5.93 -12.01 3.93
N TYR A 152 -4.84 -11.87 3.19
CA TYR A 152 -4.40 -10.58 2.67
C TYR A 152 -5.33 -10.03 1.57
N GLY A 153 -5.67 -10.84 0.59
CA GLY A 153 -6.62 -10.44 -0.47
C GLY A 153 -7.98 -10.09 0.11
N PHE A 154 -8.49 -10.90 1.03
CA PHE A 154 -9.73 -10.62 1.75
C PHE A 154 -9.66 -9.30 2.52
N GLN A 155 -8.59 -9.05 3.27
CA GLN A 155 -8.42 -7.81 4.02
C GLN A 155 -8.40 -6.58 3.08
N LYS A 156 -7.76 -6.69 1.93
CA LYS A 156 -7.78 -5.60 0.93
C LYS A 156 -9.14 -5.38 0.30
N LEU A 157 -9.91 -6.45 0.10
CA LEU A 157 -11.31 -6.35 -0.31
C LEU A 157 -12.15 -5.67 0.79
N ALA A 158 -11.93 -6.00 2.06
CA ALA A 158 -12.60 -5.35 3.18
C ALA A 158 -12.33 -3.83 3.22
N VAL A 159 -11.10 -3.38 2.95
CA VAL A 159 -10.78 -1.94 2.82
C VAL A 159 -11.71 -1.25 1.81
N GLU A 160 -11.98 -1.88 0.68
CA GLU A 160 -12.87 -1.33 -0.34
C GLU A 160 -14.33 -1.28 0.12
N TYR A 161 -14.78 -2.28 0.89
CA TYR A 161 -16.09 -2.26 1.52
C TYR A 161 -16.22 -1.15 2.57
N PHE A 162 -15.19 -0.89 3.37
CA PHE A 162 -15.17 0.25 4.30
C PHE A 162 -15.34 1.56 3.53
N ALA A 163 -14.60 1.79 2.45
CA ALA A 163 -14.70 3.00 1.63
C ALA A 163 -16.11 3.19 1.06
N ARG A 164 -16.65 2.16 0.38
CA ARG A 164 -17.97 2.23 -0.26
C ARG A 164 -19.10 2.35 0.76
N SER A 165 -18.99 1.67 1.90
CA SER A 165 -20.01 1.73 2.96
C SER A 165 -20.01 3.08 3.66
N ALA A 166 -18.82 3.68 3.91
CA ALA A 166 -18.69 5.02 4.46
C ALA A 166 -19.30 6.08 3.53
N PHE A 167 -19.12 5.94 2.22
CA PHE A 167 -19.80 6.81 1.25
C PHE A 167 -21.32 6.59 1.26
N SER A 168 -21.77 5.35 1.18
CA SER A 168 -23.21 5.03 1.12
C SER A 168 -23.97 5.55 2.35
N GLN A 169 -23.38 5.48 3.53
CA GLN A 169 -24.04 5.81 4.79
C GLN A 169 -23.83 7.28 5.21
N TYR A 170 -22.62 7.82 4.99
CA TYR A 170 -22.20 9.12 5.53
C TYR A 170 -21.80 10.13 4.45
N GLY A 171 -21.73 9.69 3.18
CA GLY A 171 -21.34 10.54 2.06
C GLY A 171 -19.85 10.80 1.95
N LEU A 172 -18.98 10.11 2.73
CA LEU A 172 -17.52 10.30 2.67
C LEU A 172 -17.01 10.03 1.25
N GLU A 173 -16.60 11.10 0.55
CA GLU A 173 -16.02 10.96 -0.78
C GLU A 173 -14.73 10.15 -0.74
N TYR A 174 -14.59 9.18 -1.66
CA TYR A 174 -13.43 8.32 -1.69
C TYR A 174 -12.86 8.15 -3.11
N SER A 175 -11.66 7.59 -3.18
CA SER A 175 -11.15 6.86 -4.34
C SER A 175 -10.41 5.63 -3.84
N ILE A 176 -10.49 4.53 -4.59
CA ILE A 176 -9.76 3.30 -4.28
C ILE A 176 -8.60 3.17 -5.27
N ALA A 177 -7.40 3.02 -4.75
CA ALA A 177 -6.21 2.74 -5.52
C ALA A 177 -5.79 1.28 -5.31
N ARG A 178 -5.66 0.51 -6.39
CA ARG A 178 -5.18 -0.88 -6.40
C ARG A 178 -3.79 -0.94 -7.02
N PRO A 179 -2.71 -0.82 -6.24
CA PRO A 179 -1.36 -1.01 -6.73
C PRO A 179 -1.12 -2.43 -7.27
N PHE A 180 -0.42 -2.52 -8.41
CA PHE A 180 0.05 -3.79 -8.99
C PHE A 180 1.57 -3.84 -8.88
N ASN A 181 2.10 -4.84 -8.17
CA ASN A 181 3.52 -5.19 -8.07
C ASN A 181 4.46 -3.97 -8.04
N CYS A 182 4.29 -3.10 -7.06
CA CYS A 182 5.12 -1.90 -6.91
C CYS A 182 6.58 -2.31 -6.68
N VAL A 183 7.49 -1.68 -7.41
CA VAL A 183 8.93 -1.88 -7.33
C VAL A 183 9.66 -0.55 -7.20
N GLY A 184 10.83 -0.55 -6.60
CA GLY A 184 11.65 0.65 -6.52
C GLY A 184 12.65 0.65 -5.38
N ILE A 185 13.41 1.74 -5.30
CA ILE A 185 14.42 1.94 -4.25
C ILE A 185 13.72 2.10 -2.89
N GLY A 186 14.29 1.49 -1.85
CA GLY A 186 13.78 1.59 -0.48
C GLY A 186 12.86 0.45 -0.04
N GLU A 187 12.63 -0.53 -0.90
CA GLU A 187 12.09 -1.82 -0.48
C GLU A 187 13.22 -2.65 0.14
N VAL A 188 13.17 -2.83 1.45
CA VAL A 188 14.21 -3.56 2.22
C VAL A 188 13.58 -4.65 3.08
N LYS A 189 14.39 -5.63 3.51
CA LYS A 189 13.96 -6.67 4.44
C LYS A 189 13.42 -6.05 5.73
N THR A 190 12.27 -6.51 6.18
CA THR A 190 11.66 -6.06 7.43
C THR A 190 12.43 -6.60 8.64
N LYS A 191 12.19 -6.02 9.82
CA LYS A 191 12.78 -6.53 11.08
C LYS A 191 12.33 -7.97 11.39
N THR A 192 11.10 -8.31 11.05
CA THR A 192 10.53 -9.65 11.27
C THR A 192 11.12 -10.65 10.29
N GLU A 193 11.25 -10.27 9.03
CA GLU A 193 11.90 -11.09 7.99
C GLU A 193 13.38 -11.37 8.30
N LYS A 194 14.09 -10.41 8.89
CA LYS A 194 15.45 -10.62 9.38
C LYS A 194 15.52 -11.72 10.44
N LYS A 195 14.58 -11.76 11.40
CA LYS A 195 14.52 -12.79 12.44
C LYS A 195 14.16 -14.17 11.87
N LEU A 196 13.26 -14.25 10.89
CA LEU A 196 12.86 -15.50 10.22
C LEU A 196 13.99 -16.05 9.35
N SER A 197 14.77 -15.21 8.66
CA SER A 197 15.92 -15.65 7.84
C SER A 197 17.05 -16.27 8.67
N GLU A 198 17.18 -15.88 9.94
CA GLU A 198 18.14 -16.49 10.88
C GLU A 198 17.73 -17.91 11.32
N SER A 199 16.45 -18.29 11.13
CA SER A 199 15.88 -19.59 11.54
C SER A 199 15.78 -20.65 10.43
N SER A 200 16.74 -20.69 9.49
CA SER A 200 16.99 -21.80 8.52
C SER A 200 15.89 -22.11 7.47
N SER A 201 14.91 -21.29 7.20
CA SER A 201 13.98 -21.56 6.11
C SER A 201 14.33 -20.76 4.86
N LYS A 202 14.50 -21.46 3.73
CA LYS A 202 14.71 -20.92 2.36
C LYS A 202 13.45 -20.25 1.79
N LEU A 203 12.68 -19.54 2.62
CA LEU A 203 11.42 -18.92 2.21
C LEU A 203 11.69 -17.53 1.60
N ALA A 204 11.01 -17.21 0.50
CA ALA A 204 11.03 -15.89 -0.09
C ALA A 204 10.41 -14.87 0.88
N LEU A 205 11.26 -14.09 1.55
CA LEU A 205 10.88 -13.16 2.63
C LEU A 205 10.64 -11.75 2.14
N SER A 206 10.84 -11.48 0.85
CA SER A 206 10.61 -10.19 0.20
C SER A 206 9.81 -10.36 -1.09
N HIS A 207 9.41 -9.26 -1.71
CA HIS A 207 8.82 -9.32 -3.04
C HIS A 207 9.86 -9.84 -4.05
N VAL A 208 9.36 -10.35 -5.18
CA VAL A 208 10.19 -11.11 -6.16
C VAL A 208 11.41 -10.32 -6.67
N VAL A 209 11.29 -9.01 -6.89
CA VAL A 209 12.40 -8.20 -7.45
C VAL A 209 13.57 -8.10 -6.46
N PRO A 210 13.40 -7.61 -5.23
CA PRO A 210 14.51 -7.57 -4.27
C PRO A 210 15.02 -8.97 -3.88
N ASP A 211 14.17 -9.99 -3.88
CA ASP A 211 14.60 -11.38 -3.62
C ASP A 211 15.55 -11.89 -4.72
N LEU A 212 15.19 -11.71 -6.00
CA LEU A 212 16.04 -12.10 -7.13
C LEU A 212 17.34 -11.31 -7.17
N ILE A 213 17.31 -9.99 -6.91
CA ILE A 213 18.53 -9.17 -6.84
C ILE A 213 19.49 -9.71 -5.77
N LEU A 214 18.98 -9.99 -4.57
CA LEU A 214 19.80 -10.52 -3.48
C LEU A 214 20.37 -11.91 -3.82
N LYS A 215 19.54 -12.81 -4.37
CA LYS A 215 19.98 -14.14 -4.81
C LYS A 215 21.07 -14.04 -5.87
N THR A 216 20.93 -13.13 -6.84
CA THR A 216 21.91 -12.90 -7.89
C THR A 216 23.24 -12.37 -7.32
N LEU A 217 23.19 -11.45 -6.36
CA LEU A 217 24.37 -10.90 -5.70
C LEU A 217 25.10 -11.90 -4.80
N GLU A 218 24.39 -12.90 -4.27
CA GLU A 218 24.92 -13.93 -3.36
C GLU A 218 25.32 -15.23 -4.09
N ALA A 219 24.91 -15.41 -5.35
CA ALA A 219 25.16 -16.63 -6.12
C ALA A 219 26.53 -16.63 -6.79
N ASP A 220 27.19 -17.79 -6.79
CA ASP A 220 28.44 -18.00 -7.55
C ASP A 220 28.18 -18.34 -9.03
N ASP A 221 27.21 -19.21 -9.32
CA ASP A 221 26.97 -19.71 -10.68
C ASP A 221 25.51 -19.68 -11.13
N SER A 222 24.55 -19.87 -10.23
CA SER A 222 23.13 -19.98 -10.59
C SER A 222 22.21 -19.57 -9.44
N ILE A 223 20.99 -19.13 -9.79
CA ILE A 223 19.92 -18.81 -8.83
C ILE A 223 18.74 -19.75 -9.03
N GLU A 224 18.04 -20.06 -7.96
CA GLU A 224 16.78 -20.82 -7.98
C GLU A 224 15.58 -19.90 -8.01
N ILE A 225 14.70 -20.10 -9.01
CA ILE A 225 13.42 -19.38 -9.13
C ILE A 225 12.30 -20.28 -8.64
N LEU A 226 11.33 -19.70 -7.91
CA LEU A 226 10.16 -20.43 -7.47
C LEU A 226 9.19 -20.68 -8.65
N GLY A 227 8.83 -21.95 -8.86
CA GLY A 227 7.97 -22.39 -9.96
C GLY A 227 8.72 -22.46 -11.28
N ASN A 228 7.98 -22.34 -12.40
CA ASN A 228 8.54 -22.46 -13.75
C ASN A 228 8.99 -21.12 -14.35
N GLY A 229 8.84 -20.02 -13.62
CA GLY A 229 9.22 -18.68 -14.06
C GLY A 229 8.33 -18.03 -15.12
N ASN A 230 7.29 -18.72 -15.59
CA ASN A 230 6.34 -18.18 -16.60
C ASN A 230 5.25 -17.30 -16.03
N GLN A 231 5.23 -17.06 -14.73
CA GLN A 231 4.28 -16.18 -14.08
C GLN A 231 4.45 -14.75 -14.59
N ILE A 232 3.39 -14.19 -15.17
CA ILE A 232 3.38 -12.82 -15.69
C ILE A 232 3.08 -11.84 -14.54
N ARG A 233 3.82 -10.73 -14.53
CA ARG A 233 3.61 -9.61 -13.61
C ARG A 233 3.71 -8.28 -14.37
N HIS A 234 3.07 -7.25 -13.82
CA HIS A 234 3.15 -5.89 -14.29
C HIS A 234 3.83 -5.07 -13.20
N TYR A 235 5.12 -4.82 -13.34
CA TYR A 235 5.93 -4.12 -12.33
C TYR A 235 5.77 -2.62 -12.50
N THR A 236 5.18 -1.96 -11.49
CA THR A 236 4.93 -0.51 -11.50
C THR A 236 5.97 0.18 -10.64
N TYR A 237 6.68 1.15 -11.20
CA TYR A 237 7.68 1.91 -10.44
C TYR A 237 7.01 2.78 -9.39
N GLY A 238 7.65 2.89 -8.19
CA GLY A 238 7.06 3.57 -7.04
C GLY A 238 6.73 5.05 -7.28
N GLU A 239 7.52 5.76 -8.08
CA GLU A 239 7.23 7.17 -8.43
C GLU A 239 6.01 7.28 -9.35
N ASP A 240 5.86 6.40 -10.35
CA ASP A 240 4.70 6.38 -11.25
C ASP A 240 3.42 6.02 -10.47
N LEU A 241 3.52 5.07 -9.55
CA LEU A 241 2.43 4.71 -8.66
C LEU A 241 2.01 5.89 -7.79
N ALA A 242 2.98 6.60 -7.19
CA ALA A 242 2.71 7.76 -6.35
C ALA A 242 2.11 8.92 -7.16
N GLU A 243 2.54 9.10 -8.41
CA GLU A 243 1.95 10.07 -9.34
C GLU A 243 0.46 9.76 -9.59
N GLY A 244 0.14 8.49 -9.90
CA GLY A 244 -1.24 8.03 -10.07
C GLY A 244 -2.09 8.27 -8.82
N ILE A 245 -1.60 7.90 -7.63
CA ILE A 245 -2.29 8.12 -6.36
C ILE A 245 -2.51 9.62 -6.10
N GLY A 246 -1.48 10.45 -6.35
CA GLY A 246 -1.58 11.91 -6.18
C GLY A 246 -2.64 12.56 -7.07
N LEU A 247 -2.88 12.02 -8.28
CA LEU A 247 -3.94 12.50 -9.17
C LEU A 247 -5.35 12.23 -8.60
N LEU A 248 -5.53 11.14 -7.85
CA LEU A 248 -6.84 10.77 -7.29
C LEU A 248 -7.36 11.77 -6.27
N LEU A 249 -6.49 12.58 -5.65
CA LEU A 249 -6.90 13.53 -4.61
C LEU A 249 -7.90 14.56 -5.14
N GLU A 250 -7.66 15.11 -6.31
CA GLU A 250 -8.40 16.26 -6.81
C GLU A 250 -9.08 16.05 -8.16
N HIS A 251 -8.71 15.00 -8.89
CA HIS A 251 -9.32 14.77 -10.20
C HIS A 251 -10.82 14.51 -10.06
N PRO A 252 -11.69 15.24 -10.80
CA PRO A 252 -13.13 15.14 -10.64
C PRO A 252 -13.67 13.74 -10.97
N ASN A 253 -13.10 13.07 -11.97
CA ASN A 253 -13.52 11.72 -12.38
C ASN A 253 -12.97 10.62 -11.43
N ALA A 254 -12.18 10.96 -10.41
CA ALA A 254 -11.70 10.00 -9.44
C ALA A 254 -12.63 9.88 -8.22
N LYS A 255 -13.66 10.73 -8.15
CA LYS A 255 -14.61 10.75 -7.04
C LYS A 255 -15.49 9.51 -7.05
N ASN A 256 -15.40 8.74 -5.97
CA ASN A 256 -16.15 7.49 -5.70
C ASN A 256 -15.90 6.40 -6.76
N GLU A 257 -14.68 6.36 -7.27
CA GLU A 257 -14.24 5.41 -8.30
C GLU A 257 -13.04 4.60 -7.84
N ASP A 258 -12.83 3.47 -8.49
CA ASP A 258 -11.71 2.55 -8.27
C ASP A 258 -10.73 2.64 -9.44
N PHE A 259 -9.44 2.43 -9.14
CA PHE A 259 -8.38 2.49 -10.15
C PHE A 259 -7.37 1.37 -9.97
N ASN A 260 -7.15 0.59 -11.00
CA ASN A 260 -6.04 -0.33 -11.12
C ASN A 260 -4.80 0.47 -11.54
N LEU A 261 -3.83 0.61 -10.64
CA LEU A 261 -2.60 1.35 -10.89
C LEU A 261 -1.49 0.38 -11.29
N SER A 262 -1.26 0.28 -12.61
CA SER A 262 -0.36 -0.69 -13.22
C SER A 262 0.30 -0.13 -14.48
N THR A 263 1.43 -0.71 -14.88
CA THR A 263 1.98 -0.55 -16.23
C THR A 263 1.27 -1.48 -17.20
N SER A 264 1.21 -1.11 -18.49
CA SER A 264 0.75 -1.99 -19.57
C SER A 264 1.78 -3.06 -19.95
N GLN A 265 3.05 -2.90 -19.57
CA GLN A 265 4.12 -3.84 -19.87
C GLN A 265 4.04 -5.06 -18.97
N SER A 266 3.93 -6.24 -19.56
CA SER A 266 4.01 -7.52 -18.88
C SER A 266 5.45 -8.04 -18.88
N THR A 267 5.84 -8.72 -17.79
CA THR A 267 7.18 -9.33 -17.65
C THR A 267 7.02 -10.66 -16.94
N THR A 268 7.62 -11.73 -17.47
CA THR A 268 7.69 -13.01 -16.77
C THR A 268 8.78 -12.96 -15.69
N VAL A 269 8.72 -13.90 -14.73
CA VAL A 269 9.77 -14.01 -13.71
C VAL A 269 11.11 -14.42 -14.32
N LEU A 270 11.10 -15.21 -15.41
CA LEU A 270 12.30 -15.55 -16.16
C LEU A 270 12.92 -14.32 -16.82
N GLU A 271 12.14 -13.54 -17.57
CA GLU A 271 12.61 -12.28 -18.17
C GLU A 271 13.15 -11.32 -17.12
N LEU A 272 12.48 -11.23 -15.95
CA LEU A 272 12.96 -10.42 -14.84
C LEU A 272 14.34 -10.92 -14.34
N ALA A 273 14.53 -12.23 -14.20
CA ALA A 273 15.80 -12.81 -13.77
C ALA A 273 16.92 -12.60 -14.80
N GLU A 274 16.60 -12.52 -16.09
CA GLU A 274 17.55 -12.19 -17.16
C GLU A 274 17.93 -10.71 -17.19
N ILE A 275 17.06 -9.83 -16.71
CA ILE A 275 17.31 -8.39 -16.60
C ILE A 275 18.22 -8.06 -15.41
N ILE A 276 18.12 -8.83 -14.33
CA ILE A 276 18.90 -8.66 -13.10
C ILE A 276 20.31 -9.24 -13.26
#